data_fc90aa0e938663793ea52100ec3bb55b
#
_entry.id   fc90aa0e938663793ea52100ec3bb55b
#
_cell.length_a   1.000
_cell.length_b   1.000
_cell.length_c   1.000
_cell.angle_alpha   90.00
_cell.angle_beta   90.00
_cell.angle_gamma   90.00
#
_symmetry.space_group_name_H-M   'P 1'
#
loop_
_entity.id
_entity.type
_entity.pdbx_description
1 polymer ?
#
loop_
_entity_poly.entity_id
_entity_poly.type
_entity_poly.pdbx_seq_one_letter_code
_entity_poly.pdbx_strand_id
1 'polypeptide(L)'
;VAYIGRPSIVGNFVKLDAITAVNGQAAYTMQNNSVNFTDYSTVNQFLVSLNGTIQSPGSSFTVSGSTLTFASNLSTGDVIDFVIVFGNSLSAGVPTDDTVSTAKIVDDAVTAAKINNDIISGSTELASEPADTDEFLVSDAGTIKRVDYSYIKGGGITEADQWRITSNFQGDANPLSANLERVDTGGWGKLGTGMSVSSGTWTFPSTGIWKIEFNVQAFYSGQEQYTTAKIRGTTDNSSYTDLANSDGGMENSSGVNIYHMSYTQTLFDCTDTSTHKIQFLINSEDNSNYIQGSSVTSRTYMMFTRLGDT
;
A
#
# COMPACT_ATOMS: atom_id res chain seq x y z
N VAL A 1 15.01 14.98 -30.96
CA VAL A 1 14.61 13.60 -30.59
C VAL A 1 15.89 12.85 -30.29
N ALA A 2 16.10 12.43 -29.03
CA ALA A 2 17.26 11.63 -28.67
C ALA A 2 17.11 10.22 -29.29
N TYR A 3 18.13 9.76 -29.99
CA TYR A 3 18.16 8.45 -30.60
C TYR A 3 18.42 7.39 -29.52
N ILE A 4 17.47 6.46 -29.37
CA ILE A 4 17.57 5.35 -28.44
C ILE A 4 18.16 4.14 -29.19
N GLY A 5 19.43 3.90 -29.01
CA GLY A 5 20.13 2.80 -29.69
C GLY A 5 21.64 3.04 -29.73
N ARG A 6 22.39 2.17 -30.46
CA ARG A 6 23.79 2.47 -30.77
C ARG A 6 23.89 3.85 -31.39
N PRO A 7 24.91 4.67 -31.05
CA PRO A 7 25.13 5.93 -31.77
C PRO A 7 25.10 5.63 -33.26
N SER A 8 24.29 6.37 -34.04
CA SER A 8 24.20 6.16 -35.45
C SER A 8 25.57 6.52 -36.03
N ILE A 9 26.32 5.51 -36.42
CA ILE A 9 27.48 5.70 -37.26
C ILE A 9 26.89 5.98 -38.63
N VAL A 10 26.75 7.25 -38.96
CA VAL A 10 26.27 7.70 -40.29
C VAL A 10 27.24 7.20 -41.34
N GLY A 11 26.74 6.31 -42.21
CA GLY A 11 27.54 5.77 -43.31
C GLY A 11 28.64 4.82 -42.82
N ASN A 12 28.28 3.71 -42.22
CA ASN A 12 29.26 2.67 -41.91
C ASN A 12 29.66 1.95 -43.18
N PHE A 13 30.69 2.45 -43.84
CA PHE A 13 31.41 1.72 -44.88
C PHE A 13 32.80 1.34 -44.34
N VAL A 14 33.25 0.15 -44.66
CA VAL A 14 34.55 -0.38 -44.25
C VAL A 14 35.36 -0.54 -45.54
N LYS A 15 36.52 0.13 -45.63
CA LYS A 15 37.51 -0.19 -46.63
C LYS A 15 38.35 -1.34 -46.10
N LEU A 16 38.35 -2.47 -46.82
CA LEU A 16 39.10 -3.66 -46.42
C LEU A 16 40.58 -3.46 -46.68
N ASP A 17 41.40 -4.33 -46.09
CA ASP A 17 42.85 -4.37 -46.27
C ASP A 17 43.17 -4.58 -47.77
N ALA A 18 44.30 -4.04 -48.21
CA ALA A 18 44.74 -4.18 -49.60
C ALA A 18 44.96 -5.65 -49.98
N ILE A 19 44.42 -6.05 -51.08
CA ILE A 19 44.57 -7.41 -51.64
C ILE A 19 45.52 -7.36 -52.86
N THR A 20 46.58 -8.12 -52.83
CA THR A 20 47.52 -8.22 -53.95
C THR A 20 47.03 -9.27 -54.93
N ALA A 21 46.90 -8.88 -56.23
CA ALA A 21 46.52 -9.80 -57.26
C ALA A 21 47.66 -10.80 -57.55
N VAL A 22 47.29 -12.05 -57.78
CA VAL A 22 48.20 -13.16 -58.08
C VAL A 22 47.82 -13.79 -59.40
N ASN A 23 48.83 -13.96 -60.28
CA ASN A 23 48.63 -14.52 -61.64
C ASN A 23 47.98 -15.93 -61.56
N GLY A 24 46.89 -16.12 -62.28
CA GLY A 24 46.14 -17.38 -62.29
C GLY A 24 45.21 -17.63 -61.11
N GLN A 25 45.04 -16.65 -60.23
CA GLN A 25 44.17 -16.78 -59.05
C GLN A 25 42.90 -15.93 -59.18
N ALA A 26 41.77 -16.48 -58.84
CA ALA A 26 40.47 -15.77 -58.80
C ALA A 26 39.98 -15.47 -57.39
N ALA A 27 40.33 -16.30 -56.37
CA ALA A 27 39.81 -16.22 -55.04
C ALA A 27 40.80 -15.59 -54.06
N TYR A 28 40.35 -14.57 -53.31
CA TYR A 28 41.17 -13.77 -52.39
C TYR A 28 40.53 -13.66 -51.01
N THR A 29 41.36 -13.73 -49.97
CA THR A 29 40.88 -13.54 -48.60
C THR A 29 40.70 -12.05 -48.32
N MET A 30 39.51 -11.68 -47.87
CA MET A 30 39.19 -10.34 -47.40
C MET A 30 39.56 -10.19 -45.95
N GLN A 31 40.25 -9.13 -45.59
CA GLN A 31 40.62 -8.82 -44.19
C GLN A 31 40.32 -7.37 -43.88
N ASN A 32 40.09 -7.10 -42.58
CA ASN A 32 40.03 -5.78 -42.01
C ASN A 32 40.93 -5.75 -40.78
N ASN A 33 41.97 -4.92 -40.78
CA ASN A 33 43.00 -4.89 -39.76
C ASN A 33 43.65 -6.28 -39.54
N SER A 34 43.95 -6.99 -40.62
CA SER A 34 44.55 -8.35 -40.64
C SER A 34 43.66 -9.46 -40.03
N VAL A 35 42.38 -9.20 -39.83
CA VAL A 35 41.37 -10.19 -39.37
C VAL A 35 40.45 -10.52 -40.55
N ASN A 36 40.15 -11.80 -40.76
CA ASN A 36 39.22 -12.24 -41.79
C ASN A 36 37.89 -11.54 -41.66
N PHE A 37 37.42 -10.91 -42.74
CA PHE A 37 36.19 -10.11 -42.73
C PHE A 37 35.00 -10.94 -43.21
N THR A 38 33.97 -11.02 -42.38
CA THR A 38 32.73 -11.78 -42.64
C THR A 38 31.46 -10.99 -42.30
N ASP A 39 31.58 -9.70 -41.93
CA ASP A 39 30.49 -8.86 -41.45
C ASP A 39 29.71 -8.19 -42.59
N TYR A 40 29.00 -9.00 -43.38
CA TYR A 40 28.09 -8.56 -44.43
C TYR A 40 26.90 -9.52 -44.57
N SER A 41 25.82 -9.06 -45.20
CA SER A 41 24.61 -9.85 -45.43
C SER A 41 24.40 -10.29 -46.86
N THR A 42 24.95 -9.52 -47.83
CA THR A 42 24.77 -9.77 -49.27
C THR A 42 25.94 -9.25 -50.06
N VAL A 43 26.24 -9.89 -51.24
CA VAL A 43 27.26 -9.43 -52.20
C VAL A 43 27.00 -8.01 -52.71
N ASN A 44 25.77 -7.56 -52.70
CA ASN A 44 25.38 -6.20 -53.15
C ASN A 44 25.88 -5.08 -52.20
N GLN A 45 26.40 -5.42 -51.05
CA GLN A 45 27.05 -4.45 -50.15
C GLN A 45 28.49 -4.12 -50.54
N PHE A 46 29.05 -4.82 -51.51
CA PHE A 46 30.44 -4.65 -51.90
C PHE A 46 30.59 -3.72 -53.09
N LEU A 47 31.50 -2.77 -52.99
CA LEU A 47 32.04 -1.98 -54.09
C LEU A 47 33.47 -2.40 -54.29
N VAL A 48 33.74 -3.06 -55.41
CA VAL A 48 35.05 -3.62 -55.74
C VAL A 48 35.57 -2.92 -57.03
N SER A 49 36.82 -2.44 -57.02
CA SER A 49 37.46 -1.89 -58.14
C SER A 49 38.64 -2.79 -58.58
N LEU A 50 38.66 -3.11 -59.83
CA LEU A 50 39.78 -3.86 -60.51
C LEU A 50 40.26 -3.06 -61.72
N ASN A 51 41.53 -2.74 -61.74
CA ASN A 51 42.14 -1.93 -62.80
C ASN A 51 41.41 -0.61 -63.09
N GLY A 52 40.98 0.10 -62.04
CA GLY A 52 40.22 1.34 -62.14
C GLY A 52 38.76 1.17 -62.56
N THR A 53 38.25 -0.07 -62.72
CA THR A 53 36.89 -0.34 -63.18
C THR A 53 36.11 -0.98 -62.09
N ILE A 54 34.90 -0.41 -61.81
CA ILE A 54 33.97 -0.99 -60.80
C ILE A 54 33.42 -2.33 -61.30
N GLN A 55 33.51 -3.33 -60.49
CA GLN A 55 33.04 -4.68 -60.74
C GLN A 55 31.58 -4.85 -60.34
N SER A 56 30.79 -5.59 -61.12
CA SER A 56 29.36 -5.85 -60.81
C SER A 56 29.23 -6.97 -59.85
N PRO A 57 28.56 -6.72 -58.69
CA PRO A 57 28.29 -7.77 -57.68
C PRO A 57 27.46 -8.91 -58.27
N GLY A 58 27.82 -10.16 -57.94
CA GLY A 58 27.12 -11.36 -58.35
C GLY A 58 27.47 -11.86 -59.75
N SER A 59 27.96 -10.98 -60.65
CA SER A 59 28.38 -11.33 -62.04
C SER A 59 29.87 -11.27 -62.23
N SER A 60 30.54 -10.17 -61.86
CA SER A 60 31.96 -10.02 -61.98
C SER A 60 32.75 -10.60 -60.81
N PHE A 61 32.10 -10.69 -59.66
CA PHE A 61 32.63 -11.34 -58.47
C PHE A 61 31.52 -11.88 -57.58
N THR A 62 31.84 -12.81 -56.72
CA THR A 62 31.01 -13.34 -55.63
C THR A 62 31.77 -13.27 -54.32
N VAL A 63 31.03 -13.34 -53.20
CA VAL A 63 31.62 -13.40 -51.86
C VAL A 63 30.99 -14.53 -51.04
N SER A 64 31.85 -15.26 -50.30
CA SER A 64 31.41 -16.30 -49.40
C SER A 64 32.35 -16.38 -48.19
N GLY A 65 31.80 -16.23 -46.96
CA GLY A 65 32.62 -16.09 -45.77
C GLY A 65 33.60 -14.93 -45.91
N SER A 66 34.90 -15.14 -45.76
CA SER A 66 35.93 -14.13 -45.94
C SER A 66 36.56 -14.18 -47.33
N THR A 67 35.95 -14.83 -48.32
CA THR A 67 36.53 -15.01 -49.65
C THR A 67 35.78 -14.20 -50.70
N LEU A 68 36.50 -13.32 -51.40
CA LEU A 68 36.10 -12.65 -52.62
C LEU A 68 36.59 -13.47 -53.81
N THR A 69 35.71 -13.85 -54.72
CA THR A 69 36.06 -14.64 -55.91
C THR A 69 35.66 -13.88 -57.18
N PHE A 70 36.61 -13.50 -58.02
CA PHE A 70 36.35 -12.92 -59.34
C PHE A 70 35.84 -13.98 -60.33
N ALA A 71 35.06 -13.56 -61.32
CA ALA A 71 34.51 -14.44 -62.37
C ALA A 71 35.56 -15.12 -63.21
N SER A 72 36.81 -14.55 -63.32
CA SER A 72 37.95 -15.13 -64.00
C SER A 72 39.22 -14.95 -63.17
N ASN A 73 40.24 -15.77 -63.48
CA ASN A 73 41.54 -15.62 -62.86
C ASN A 73 42.15 -14.30 -63.21
N LEU A 74 42.76 -13.62 -62.25
CA LEU A 74 43.54 -12.37 -62.52
C LEU A 74 44.88 -12.71 -63.11
N SER A 75 45.43 -11.76 -63.88
CA SER A 75 46.70 -11.87 -64.59
C SER A 75 47.79 -11.03 -63.91
N THR A 76 49.04 -11.30 -64.24
CA THR A 76 50.15 -10.43 -63.84
C THR A 76 49.91 -9.00 -64.33
N GLY A 77 49.93 -8.02 -63.41
CA GLY A 77 49.69 -6.62 -63.70
C GLY A 77 48.27 -6.15 -63.33
N ASP A 78 47.36 -7.06 -63.05
CA ASP A 78 46.05 -6.67 -62.50
C ASP A 78 46.20 -6.08 -61.09
N VAL A 79 45.40 -5.05 -60.84
CA VAL A 79 45.37 -4.35 -59.50
C VAL A 79 43.97 -4.33 -58.95
N ILE A 80 43.82 -4.88 -57.79
CA ILE A 80 42.59 -4.73 -56.97
C ILE A 80 42.75 -3.40 -56.24
N ASP A 81 42.12 -2.33 -56.75
CA ASP A 81 42.30 -0.97 -56.23
C ASP A 81 41.74 -0.80 -54.80
N PHE A 82 40.58 -1.32 -54.63
CA PHE A 82 39.94 -1.33 -53.30
C PHE A 82 38.76 -2.29 -53.26
N VAL A 83 38.42 -2.70 -52.01
CA VAL A 83 37.20 -3.35 -51.66
C VAL A 83 36.57 -2.55 -50.51
N ILE A 84 35.38 -1.99 -50.77
CA ILE A 84 34.60 -1.24 -49.76
C ILE A 84 33.31 -1.99 -49.51
N VAL A 85 32.95 -2.12 -48.27
CA VAL A 85 31.71 -2.76 -47.85
C VAL A 85 30.79 -1.72 -47.21
N PHE A 86 29.60 -1.57 -47.77
CA PHE A 86 28.56 -0.72 -47.20
C PHE A 86 27.83 -1.50 -46.08
N GLY A 87 27.75 -0.92 -44.89
CA GLY A 87 27.02 -1.51 -43.79
C GLY A 87 25.52 -1.64 -44.07
N ASN A 88 24.87 -2.52 -43.38
CA ASN A 88 23.41 -2.64 -43.42
C ASN A 88 22.77 -1.32 -43.03
N SER A 89 21.65 -0.96 -43.67
CA SER A 89 20.79 0.12 -43.18
C SER A 89 20.44 -0.19 -41.69
N LEU A 90 20.67 0.78 -40.83
CA LEU A 90 20.37 0.64 -39.43
C LEU A 90 18.91 0.21 -39.28
N SER A 91 18.68 -1.06 -38.97
CA SER A 91 17.50 -1.43 -38.18
C SER A 91 17.64 -0.68 -36.84
N ALA A 92 16.64 0.11 -36.47
CA ALA A 92 16.52 0.61 -35.12
C ALA A 92 16.34 -0.63 -34.22
N GLY A 93 17.47 -1.25 -33.86
CA GLY A 93 17.48 -2.53 -33.16
C GLY A 93 16.71 -2.43 -31.84
N VAL A 94 16.11 -3.53 -31.42
CA VAL A 94 15.64 -3.69 -30.05
C VAL A 94 16.85 -3.39 -29.15
N PRO A 95 16.68 -2.51 -28.13
CA PRO A 95 17.75 -2.33 -27.16
C PRO A 95 18.14 -3.69 -26.57
N THR A 96 19.43 -3.96 -26.47
CA THR A 96 19.90 -5.14 -25.74
C THR A 96 19.59 -5.00 -24.26
N ASP A 97 19.50 -6.11 -23.55
CA ASP A 97 19.24 -6.13 -22.11
C ASP A 97 20.17 -5.15 -21.37
N ASP A 98 19.64 -4.47 -20.37
CA ASP A 98 20.31 -3.47 -19.52
C ASP A 98 20.84 -2.20 -20.25
N THR A 99 20.54 -2.00 -21.55
CA THR A 99 21.02 -0.83 -22.30
C THR A 99 20.11 0.40 -22.20
N VAL A 100 18.87 0.24 -21.71
CA VAL A 100 17.94 1.36 -21.48
C VAL A 100 18.14 1.88 -20.06
N SER A 101 19.06 2.82 -19.91
CA SER A 101 19.29 3.50 -18.63
C SER A 101 18.26 4.61 -18.40
N THR A 102 18.11 5.07 -17.13
CA THR A 102 17.19 6.16 -16.76
C THR A 102 17.36 7.41 -17.62
N ALA A 103 18.61 7.77 -17.97
CA ALA A 103 18.91 8.93 -18.81
C ALA A 103 18.40 8.81 -20.27
N LYS A 104 18.02 7.60 -20.70
CA LYS A 104 17.46 7.36 -22.04
C LYS A 104 15.93 7.45 -22.09
N ILE A 105 15.30 7.50 -20.93
CA ILE A 105 13.87 7.73 -20.76
C ILE A 105 13.72 9.18 -20.34
N VAL A 106 13.26 10.03 -21.25
CA VAL A 106 13.01 11.44 -20.92
C VAL A 106 11.79 11.55 -20.01
N ASP A 107 11.72 12.63 -19.25
CA ASP A 107 10.58 12.92 -18.38
C ASP A 107 9.27 12.86 -19.19
N ASP A 108 8.23 12.33 -18.59
CA ASP A 108 6.89 12.12 -19.19
C ASP A 108 6.83 11.14 -20.37
N ALA A 109 7.92 10.45 -20.72
CA ALA A 109 7.93 9.48 -21.82
C ALA A 109 7.12 8.22 -21.54
N VAL A 110 6.99 7.82 -20.26
CA VAL A 110 6.21 6.65 -19.81
C VAL A 110 4.86 7.14 -19.30
N THR A 111 3.87 7.14 -20.15
CA THR A 111 2.48 7.47 -19.80
C THR A 111 1.67 6.21 -19.48
N ALA A 112 0.46 6.35 -18.93
CA ALA A 112 -0.44 5.22 -18.65
C ALA A 112 -0.68 4.34 -19.90
N ALA A 113 -0.71 4.92 -21.10
CA ALA A 113 -0.86 4.19 -22.37
C ALA A 113 0.37 3.33 -22.75
N LYS A 114 1.51 3.53 -22.08
CA LYS A 114 2.76 2.77 -22.29
C LYS A 114 2.94 1.65 -21.25
N ILE A 115 2.11 1.65 -20.23
CA ILE A 115 2.12 0.63 -19.17
C ILE A 115 1.04 -0.39 -19.50
N ASN A 116 1.42 -1.65 -19.71
CA ASN A 116 0.45 -2.73 -19.89
C ASN A 116 -0.27 -2.98 -18.55
N ASN A 117 -1.57 -3.27 -18.62
CA ASN A 117 -2.36 -3.66 -17.45
C ASN A 117 -1.78 -4.90 -16.73
N ASP A 118 -1.03 -5.73 -17.42
CA ASP A 118 -0.36 -6.90 -16.85
C ASP A 118 0.69 -6.56 -15.78
N ILE A 119 1.11 -5.29 -15.67
CA ILE A 119 1.96 -4.86 -14.55
C ILE A 119 1.27 -5.08 -13.20
N ILE A 120 -0.06 -5.09 -13.19
CA ILE A 120 -0.88 -5.40 -12.02
C ILE A 120 -1.47 -6.80 -12.15
N SER A 121 -2.28 -7.06 -13.21
CA SER A 121 -3.03 -8.31 -13.36
C SER A 121 -2.15 -9.54 -13.66
N GLY A 122 -0.96 -9.34 -14.25
CA GLY A 122 0.03 -10.40 -14.50
C GLY A 122 1.00 -10.65 -13.34
N SER A 123 0.96 -9.80 -12.29
CA SER A 123 1.79 -10.02 -11.11
C SER A 123 1.19 -11.10 -10.21
N THR A 124 2.05 -11.77 -9.44
CA THR A 124 1.58 -12.76 -8.46
C THR A 124 0.71 -12.08 -7.40
N GLU A 125 -0.46 -12.67 -7.14
CA GLU A 125 -1.39 -12.18 -6.11
C GLU A 125 -0.76 -12.26 -4.72
N LEU A 126 -0.88 -11.20 -3.94
CA LEU A 126 -0.64 -11.23 -2.51
C LEU A 126 -1.87 -11.85 -1.83
N ALA A 127 -1.83 -13.16 -1.56
CA ALA A 127 -2.95 -13.94 -1.02
C ALA A 127 -3.20 -13.73 0.49
N SER A 128 -2.68 -12.67 1.09
CA SER A 128 -2.83 -12.32 2.51
C SER A 128 -3.04 -10.81 2.66
N GLU A 129 -3.47 -10.39 3.84
CA GLU A 129 -3.51 -8.97 4.16
C GLU A 129 -2.11 -8.35 4.04
N PRO A 130 -1.97 -7.17 3.38
CA PRO A 130 -0.70 -6.47 3.32
C PRO A 130 -0.16 -6.15 4.71
N ALA A 131 1.15 -6.20 4.87
CA ALA A 131 1.79 -5.72 6.08
C ALA A 131 1.69 -4.18 6.17
N ASP A 132 1.70 -3.63 7.38
CA ASP A 132 1.61 -2.18 7.60
C ASP A 132 2.69 -1.37 6.88
N THR A 133 3.83 -2.01 6.58
CA THR A 133 4.98 -1.45 5.87
C THR A 133 4.96 -1.69 4.36
N ASP A 134 3.96 -2.41 3.81
CA ASP A 134 3.81 -2.56 2.37
C ASP A 134 3.41 -1.23 1.74
N GLU A 135 4.02 -0.90 0.61
CA GLU A 135 3.94 0.42 0.01
C GLU A 135 3.09 0.43 -1.27
N PHE A 136 2.29 1.47 -1.44
CA PHE A 136 1.48 1.71 -2.63
C PHE A 136 1.91 3.02 -3.29
N LEU A 137 1.86 3.05 -4.63
CA LEU A 137 2.08 4.28 -5.37
C LEU A 137 0.77 5.09 -5.44
N VAL A 138 0.85 6.36 -5.07
CA VAL A 138 -0.26 7.31 -5.14
C VAL A 138 0.17 8.57 -5.89
N SER A 139 -0.78 9.26 -6.52
CA SER A 139 -0.57 10.59 -7.07
C SER A 139 -1.01 11.63 -6.04
N ASP A 140 -0.07 12.34 -5.45
CA ASP A 140 -0.31 13.46 -4.56
C ASP A 140 -0.08 14.78 -5.30
N ALA A 141 -1.17 15.47 -5.62
CA ALA A 141 -1.17 16.72 -6.40
C ALA A 141 -0.35 16.63 -7.72
N GLY A 142 -0.43 15.47 -8.40
CA GLY A 142 0.29 15.23 -9.66
C GLY A 142 1.71 14.69 -9.49
N THR A 143 2.20 14.54 -8.27
CA THR A 143 3.51 13.94 -7.98
C THR A 143 3.32 12.50 -7.49
N ILE A 144 4.03 11.55 -8.09
CA ILE A 144 4.00 10.15 -7.64
C ILE A 144 4.75 10.04 -6.31
N LYS A 145 4.06 9.54 -5.30
CA LYS A 145 4.60 9.23 -3.98
C LYS A 145 4.26 7.80 -3.59
N ARG A 146 4.96 7.27 -2.63
CA ARG A 146 4.61 6.01 -1.97
C ARG A 146 3.85 6.31 -0.68
N VAL A 147 2.94 5.43 -0.31
CA VAL A 147 2.22 5.45 0.96
C VAL A 147 2.20 4.04 1.54
N ASP A 148 2.46 3.91 2.83
CA ASP A 148 2.40 2.63 3.52
C ASP A 148 0.94 2.19 3.70
N TYR A 149 0.70 0.87 3.68
CA TYR A 149 -0.64 0.28 3.89
C TYR A 149 -1.29 0.75 5.18
N SER A 150 -0.49 0.98 6.24
CA SER A 150 -0.96 1.51 7.53
C SER A 150 -1.78 2.80 7.41
N TYR A 151 -1.53 3.63 6.39
CA TYR A 151 -2.25 4.89 6.15
C TYR A 151 -3.49 4.77 5.25
N ILE A 152 -3.62 3.67 4.52
CA ILE A 152 -4.75 3.47 3.58
C ILE A 152 -5.72 2.37 4.03
N LYS A 153 -5.31 1.50 4.95
CA LYS A 153 -6.22 0.52 5.53
C LYS A 153 -7.34 1.26 6.28
N GLY A 154 -8.57 0.89 6.01
CA GLY A 154 -9.74 1.51 6.65
C GLY A 154 -9.65 1.34 8.17
N GLY A 155 -9.76 2.45 8.88
CA GLY A 155 -9.88 2.45 10.33
C GLY A 155 -11.23 1.86 10.74
N GLY A 156 -11.28 0.57 11.04
CA GLY A 156 -12.42 -0.02 11.76
C GLY A 156 -12.46 0.46 13.20
N ILE A 157 -13.41 -0.05 14.00
CA ILE A 157 -13.42 0.16 15.45
C ILE A 157 -12.16 -0.47 16.02
N THR A 158 -11.29 0.34 16.61
CA THR A 158 -9.99 -0.10 17.16
C THR A 158 -10.02 -0.37 18.64
N GLU A 159 -11.00 0.19 19.35
CA GLU A 159 -11.19 0.03 20.79
C GLU A 159 -12.67 -0.17 21.10
N ALA A 160 -12.98 -1.24 21.83
CA ALA A 160 -14.28 -1.46 22.42
C ALA A 160 -14.11 -2.23 23.74
N ASP A 161 -14.84 -1.82 24.77
CA ASP A 161 -14.75 -2.41 26.10
C ASP A 161 -16.11 -2.42 26.78
N GLN A 162 -16.36 -3.45 27.58
CA GLN A 162 -17.58 -3.58 28.34
C GLN A 162 -17.27 -3.95 29.81
N TRP A 163 -17.92 -3.26 30.70
CA TRP A 163 -17.84 -3.50 32.15
C TRP A 163 -19.22 -3.65 32.77
N ARG A 164 -19.30 -4.38 33.85
CA ARG A 164 -20.53 -4.60 34.62
C ARG A 164 -20.27 -4.48 36.12
N ILE A 165 -21.33 -4.37 36.90
CA ILE A 165 -21.26 -4.62 38.34
C ILE A 165 -21.57 -6.10 38.63
N THR A 166 -20.81 -6.70 39.56
CA THR A 166 -20.85 -8.15 39.83
C THR A 166 -21.88 -8.55 40.86
N SER A 167 -22.30 -7.64 41.71
CA SER A 167 -23.24 -7.91 42.81
C SER A 167 -24.21 -6.75 43.05
N ASN A 168 -25.40 -7.07 43.59
CA ASN A 168 -26.37 -6.03 43.93
C ASN A 168 -25.84 -5.13 45.05
N PHE A 169 -26.25 -3.89 45.04
CA PHE A 169 -26.09 -2.95 46.14
C PHE A 169 -27.34 -2.08 46.30
N GLN A 170 -27.48 -1.41 47.44
CA GLN A 170 -28.58 -0.48 47.69
C GLN A 170 -28.13 0.97 47.63
N GLY A 171 -29.04 1.83 47.16
CA GLY A 171 -28.89 3.27 47.21
C GLY A 171 -28.02 3.84 46.12
N ASP A 172 -27.50 5.01 46.38
CA ASP A 172 -26.76 5.84 45.44
C ASP A 172 -25.30 5.37 45.21
N ALA A 173 -24.76 5.73 44.06
CA ALA A 173 -23.34 5.61 43.77
C ALA A 173 -22.83 6.91 43.13
N ASN A 174 -21.88 7.60 43.77
CA ASN A 174 -21.33 8.87 43.30
C ASN A 174 -19.82 9.01 43.59
N PRO A 175 -18.92 8.63 42.71
CA PRO A 175 -19.17 7.82 41.48
C PRO A 175 -19.36 6.33 41.80
N LEU A 176 -19.83 5.57 40.79
CA LEU A 176 -19.88 4.11 40.87
C LEU A 176 -18.45 3.56 40.85
N SER A 177 -18.00 3.01 41.99
CA SER A 177 -16.58 2.65 42.18
C SER A 177 -16.36 1.22 42.70
N ALA A 178 -17.43 0.53 43.07
CA ALA A 178 -17.37 -0.82 43.67
C ALA A 178 -17.98 -1.88 42.76
N ASN A 179 -17.59 -3.13 42.98
CA ASN A 179 -18.10 -4.31 42.27
C ASN A 179 -17.92 -4.27 40.74
N LEU A 180 -16.95 -3.55 40.26
CA LEU A 180 -16.68 -3.41 38.83
C LEU A 180 -15.86 -4.59 38.28
N GLU A 181 -16.31 -5.16 37.18
CA GLU A 181 -15.65 -6.25 36.47
C GLU A 181 -15.66 -5.97 34.95
N ARG A 182 -14.52 -6.17 34.29
CA ARG A 182 -14.48 -6.20 32.84
C ARG A 182 -15.12 -7.48 32.34
N VAL A 183 -15.94 -7.37 31.29
CA VAL A 183 -16.62 -8.51 30.69
C VAL A 183 -15.80 -9.01 29.51
N ASP A 184 -14.82 -9.89 29.75
CA ASP A 184 -13.86 -10.38 28.77
C ASP A 184 -13.70 -11.91 28.76
N THR A 185 -14.64 -12.66 29.35
CA THR A 185 -14.63 -14.12 29.43
C THR A 185 -15.90 -14.72 28.86
N GLY A 186 -15.89 -16.02 28.53
CA GLY A 186 -17.11 -16.77 28.21
C GLY A 186 -17.79 -16.35 26.90
N GLY A 187 -17.05 -15.89 25.90
CA GLY A 187 -17.60 -15.43 24.61
C GLY A 187 -17.78 -13.90 24.52
N TRP A 188 -17.60 -13.19 25.62
CA TRP A 188 -17.41 -11.74 25.61
C TRP A 188 -15.93 -11.43 25.40
N GLY A 189 -15.65 -10.24 24.88
CA GLY A 189 -14.29 -9.78 24.65
C GLY A 189 -14.20 -8.27 24.67
N LYS A 190 -12.97 -7.78 24.70
CA LYS A 190 -12.62 -6.40 24.41
C LYS A 190 -11.84 -6.33 23.11
N LEU A 191 -11.92 -5.20 22.44
CA LEU A 191 -11.07 -4.88 21.32
C LEU A 191 -10.04 -3.83 21.77
N GLY A 192 -8.77 -4.01 21.40
CA GLY A 192 -7.70 -3.10 21.77
C GLY A 192 -7.30 -3.18 23.25
N THR A 193 -6.83 -2.08 23.81
CA THR A 193 -6.33 -1.97 25.20
C THR A 193 -7.46 -1.97 26.21
N GLY A 194 -8.57 -1.29 25.90
CA GLY A 194 -9.72 -1.12 26.77
C GLY A 194 -9.51 -0.07 27.88
N MET A 195 -10.60 0.32 28.53
CA MET A 195 -10.62 1.32 29.58
C MET A 195 -9.91 0.84 30.85
N SER A 196 -9.36 1.76 31.62
CA SER A 196 -8.94 1.49 33.00
C SER A 196 -9.75 2.32 33.97
N VAL A 197 -9.96 1.79 35.19
CA VAL A 197 -10.76 2.44 36.23
C VAL A 197 -10.01 2.43 37.56
N SER A 198 -10.06 3.56 38.26
CA SER A 198 -9.56 3.70 39.64
C SER A 198 -10.53 4.57 40.43
N SER A 199 -11.05 4.04 41.54
CA SER A 199 -11.99 4.74 42.41
C SER A 199 -13.20 5.36 41.64
N GLY A 200 -13.70 4.64 40.62
CA GLY A 200 -14.84 5.08 39.82
C GLY A 200 -14.50 6.12 38.73
N THR A 201 -13.24 6.51 38.58
CA THR A 201 -12.77 7.39 37.53
C THR A 201 -12.17 6.55 36.41
N TRP A 202 -12.71 6.72 35.19
CA TRP A 202 -12.35 5.96 33.98
C TRP A 202 -11.37 6.72 33.13
N THR A 203 -10.33 6.04 32.68
CA THR A 203 -9.29 6.58 31.81
C THR A 203 -9.34 5.89 30.46
N PHE A 204 -9.33 6.69 29.42
CA PHE A 204 -9.28 6.22 28.03
C PHE A 204 -7.89 5.68 27.66
N PRO A 205 -7.80 4.60 26.88
CA PRO A 205 -6.52 4.07 26.41
C PRO A 205 -5.89 4.91 25.30
N SER A 206 -6.72 5.66 24.55
CA SER A 206 -6.27 6.51 23.42
C SER A 206 -7.19 7.71 23.26
N THR A 207 -6.71 8.73 22.58
CA THR A 207 -7.52 9.88 22.13
C THR A 207 -8.53 9.44 21.06
N GLY A 208 -9.57 10.22 20.82
CA GLY A 208 -10.60 9.94 19.82
C GLY A 208 -12.02 10.27 20.28
N ILE A 209 -12.95 10.11 19.36
CA ILE A 209 -14.38 10.22 19.63
C ILE A 209 -14.89 8.89 20.18
N TRP A 210 -15.38 8.92 21.39
CA TRP A 210 -15.87 7.75 22.11
C TRP A 210 -17.38 7.79 22.29
N LYS A 211 -18.06 6.69 21.92
CA LYS A 211 -19.43 6.42 22.33
C LYS A 211 -19.37 5.74 23.69
N ILE A 212 -20.10 6.29 24.66
CA ILE A 212 -20.17 5.81 26.03
C ILE A 212 -21.63 5.51 26.33
N GLU A 213 -21.90 4.31 26.83
CA GLU A 213 -23.23 3.85 27.15
C GLU A 213 -23.26 3.40 28.60
N PHE A 214 -24.34 3.72 29.29
CA PHE A 214 -24.56 3.30 30.67
C PHE A 214 -25.99 2.80 30.84
N ASN A 215 -26.11 1.56 31.30
CA ASN A 215 -27.37 0.93 31.64
C ASN A 215 -27.40 0.60 33.12
N VAL A 216 -28.44 1.05 33.79
CA VAL A 216 -28.73 0.72 35.20
C VAL A 216 -29.99 -0.09 35.24
N GLN A 217 -29.92 -1.31 35.77
CA GLN A 217 -31.08 -2.11 36.09
C GLN A 217 -31.31 -2.10 37.62
N ALA A 218 -32.49 -1.70 38.02
CA ALA A 218 -32.84 -1.59 39.42
C ALA A 218 -34.15 -2.34 39.74
N PHE A 219 -34.37 -2.65 41.02
CA PHE A 219 -35.65 -3.18 41.52
C PHE A 219 -35.91 -2.71 42.93
N TYR A 220 -37.18 -2.57 43.24
CA TYR A 220 -37.64 -2.23 44.59
C TYR A 220 -39.06 -2.79 44.86
N SER A 221 -39.40 -2.99 46.15
CA SER A 221 -40.71 -3.47 46.59
C SER A 221 -41.45 -2.45 47.47
N GLY A 222 -41.23 -1.18 47.25
CA GLY A 222 -41.81 -0.07 47.99
C GLY A 222 -42.23 1.08 47.07
N GLN A 223 -42.19 2.28 47.61
CA GLN A 223 -42.41 3.53 46.86
C GLN A 223 -41.06 4.06 46.35
N GLU A 224 -40.84 3.96 45.10
CA GLU A 224 -39.69 4.54 44.39
C GLU A 224 -40.23 5.21 43.12
N GLN A 225 -39.92 6.46 42.88
CA GLN A 225 -40.39 7.16 41.66
C GLN A 225 -39.41 7.02 40.53
N TYR A 226 -38.10 7.03 40.81
CA TYR A 226 -37.09 6.96 39.75
C TYR A 226 -35.74 6.43 40.26
N THR A 227 -34.97 5.92 39.30
CA THR A 227 -33.53 5.72 39.40
C THR A 227 -32.88 6.39 38.20
N THR A 228 -31.90 7.24 38.45
CA THR A 228 -31.16 7.97 37.41
C THR A 228 -29.87 7.24 37.06
N ALA A 229 -29.65 6.98 35.79
CA ALA A 229 -28.35 6.64 35.22
C ALA A 229 -27.71 7.92 34.70
N LYS A 230 -26.48 8.25 35.14
CA LYS A 230 -25.82 9.49 34.76
C LYS A 230 -24.38 9.25 34.33
N ILE A 231 -23.97 9.88 33.21
CA ILE A 231 -22.60 9.94 32.75
C ILE A 231 -22.07 11.35 32.96
N ARG A 232 -20.93 11.43 33.62
CA ARG A 232 -20.25 12.67 33.92
C ARG A 232 -18.84 12.66 33.31
N GLY A 233 -18.39 13.77 32.74
CA GLY A 233 -17.08 13.89 32.13
C GLY A 233 -16.30 15.09 32.61
N THR A 234 -14.99 15.02 32.43
CA THR A 234 -14.06 16.13 32.67
C THR A 234 -13.02 16.22 31.57
N THR A 235 -12.54 17.43 31.29
CA THR A 235 -11.43 17.70 30.36
C THR A 235 -10.18 18.22 31.08
N ASP A 236 -10.25 18.40 32.41
CA ASP A 236 -9.16 18.94 33.25
C ASP A 236 -8.79 18.01 34.42
N ASN A 237 -9.43 16.82 34.50
CA ASN A 237 -9.30 15.84 35.58
C ASN A 237 -9.64 16.40 36.98
N SER A 238 -10.41 17.49 37.06
CA SER A 238 -10.79 18.10 38.32
C SER A 238 -12.28 18.50 38.37
N SER A 239 -12.75 19.19 37.33
CA SER A 239 -14.10 19.72 37.22
C SER A 239 -14.97 18.80 36.36
N TYR A 240 -15.92 18.12 37.00
CA TYR A 240 -16.81 17.20 36.31
C TYR A 240 -18.15 17.84 35.99
N THR A 241 -18.64 17.66 34.75
CA THR A 241 -19.97 18.10 34.31
C THR A 241 -20.81 16.90 33.86
N ASP A 242 -22.12 17.00 34.07
CA ASP A 242 -23.06 16.00 33.58
C ASP A 242 -23.15 16.06 32.08
N LEU A 243 -22.83 14.95 31.38
CA LEU A 243 -22.87 14.81 29.93
C LEU A 243 -24.21 14.25 29.45
N ALA A 244 -24.73 13.28 30.18
CA ALA A 244 -26.01 12.64 29.86
C ALA A 244 -26.62 12.01 31.12
N ASN A 245 -27.95 12.04 31.19
CA ASN A 245 -28.69 11.35 32.21
C ASN A 245 -30.02 10.82 31.67
N SER A 246 -30.55 9.81 32.36
CA SER A 246 -31.85 9.23 32.07
C SER A 246 -32.47 8.72 33.39
N ASP A 247 -33.72 9.00 33.57
CA ASP A 247 -34.50 8.56 34.70
C ASP A 247 -35.38 7.38 34.29
N GLY A 248 -35.21 6.25 34.97
CA GLY A 248 -36.13 5.11 34.89
C GLY A 248 -37.16 5.22 36.00
N GLY A 249 -38.42 5.35 35.59
CA GLY A 249 -39.51 5.39 36.56
C GLY A 249 -40.05 4.02 36.90
N MET A 250 -40.61 3.86 38.09
CA MET A 250 -41.41 2.71 38.44
C MET A 250 -42.71 3.08 39.14
N GLU A 251 -43.71 2.25 38.95
CA GLU A 251 -44.99 2.40 39.59
C GLU A 251 -44.92 1.94 41.03
N ASN A 252 -45.62 2.62 41.90
CA ASN A 252 -45.69 2.25 43.31
C ASN A 252 -46.36 0.86 43.50
N SER A 253 -45.63 -0.10 44.06
CA SER A 253 -46.16 -1.41 44.41
C SER A 253 -45.82 -1.78 45.83
N SER A 254 -46.81 -2.23 46.59
CA SER A 254 -46.61 -2.73 47.93
C SER A 254 -46.37 -4.23 47.93
N GLY A 255 -45.17 -4.65 48.35
CA GLY A 255 -44.82 -6.07 48.57
C GLY A 255 -44.43 -6.91 47.36
N VAL A 256 -44.28 -6.28 46.18
CA VAL A 256 -43.82 -6.96 44.94
C VAL A 256 -42.64 -6.22 44.36
N ASN A 257 -41.56 -6.93 44.04
CA ASN A 257 -40.42 -6.35 43.36
C ASN A 257 -40.81 -5.90 41.94
N ILE A 258 -40.67 -4.62 41.65
CA ILE A 258 -40.77 -4.06 40.30
C ILE A 258 -39.36 -3.77 39.78
N TYR A 259 -39.12 -4.21 38.56
CA TYR A 259 -37.87 -4.02 37.87
C TYR A 259 -38.01 -2.89 36.87
N HIS A 260 -37.00 -2.02 36.82
CA HIS A 260 -36.94 -0.94 35.84
C HIS A 260 -35.52 -0.73 35.34
N MET A 261 -35.40 0.05 34.28
CA MET A 261 -34.15 0.30 33.61
C MET A 261 -34.00 1.77 33.31
N SER A 262 -32.81 2.32 33.56
CA SER A 262 -32.38 3.65 33.11
C SER A 262 -31.20 3.48 32.19
N TYR A 263 -31.32 3.99 30.97
CA TYR A 263 -30.29 3.90 29.94
C TYR A 263 -29.95 5.27 29.43
N THR A 264 -28.67 5.59 29.38
CA THR A 264 -28.16 6.83 28.77
C THR A 264 -26.91 6.59 27.98
N GLN A 265 -26.63 7.47 27.04
CA GLN A 265 -25.44 7.43 26.21
C GLN A 265 -24.99 8.83 25.82
N THR A 266 -23.71 8.96 25.51
CA THR A 266 -23.14 10.21 25.00
C THR A 266 -22.00 9.93 24.04
N LEU A 267 -21.65 10.90 23.22
CA LEU A 267 -20.36 10.99 22.54
C LEU A 267 -19.44 11.87 23.38
N PHE A 268 -18.20 11.47 23.53
CA PHE A 268 -17.19 12.22 24.25
C PHE A 268 -15.90 12.30 23.43
N ASP A 269 -15.42 13.51 23.20
CA ASP A 269 -14.17 13.77 22.52
C ASP A 269 -13.02 13.75 23.53
N CYS A 270 -12.22 12.68 23.49
CA CYS A 270 -11.04 12.53 24.32
C CYS A 270 -9.81 13.02 23.56
N THR A 271 -9.44 14.28 23.73
CA THR A 271 -8.24 14.88 23.10
C THR A 271 -6.97 14.65 23.91
N ASP A 272 -7.08 14.33 25.22
CA ASP A 272 -5.95 14.07 26.13
C ASP A 272 -6.34 13.01 27.18
N THR A 273 -5.74 11.83 27.08
CA THR A 273 -6.02 10.72 28.01
C THR A 273 -5.56 10.98 29.45
N SER A 274 -4.72 11.96 29.70
CA SER A 274 -4.26 12.32 31.06
C SER A 274 -5.30 13.14 31.81
N THR A 275 -6.04 14.00 31.13
CA THR A 275 -6.98 14.96 31.71
C THR A 275 -8.45 14.61 31.44
N HIS A 276 -8.76 13.96 30.32
CA HIS A 276 -10.12 13.58 29.95
C HIS A 276 -10.53 12.28 30.66
N LYS A 277 -11.55 12.37 31.50
CA LYS A 277 -12.04 11.25 32.32
C LYS A 277 -13.55 11.17 32.31
N ILE A 278 -14.06 9.99 32.64
CA ILE A 278 -15.49 9.72 32.77
C ILE A 278 -15.76 9.14 34.15
N GLN A 279 -16.93 9.46 34.68
CA GLN A 279 -17.53 8.84 35.88
C GLN A 279 -18.96 8.46 35.57
N PHE A 280 -19.42 7.41 36.21
CA PHE A 280 -20.81 6.95 36.20
C PHE A 280 -21.44 7.16 37.60
N LEU A 281 -22.63 7.67 37.60
CA LEU A 281 -23.37 7.90 38.84
C LEU A 281 -24.75 7.26 38.75
N ILE A 282 -25.21 6.82 39.88
CA ILE A 282 -26.56 6.30 40.10
C ILE A 282 -27.17 7.08 41.24
N ASN A 283 -28.33 7.67 41.00
CA ASN A 283 -29.10 8.31 42.02
C ASN A 283 -30.51 7.68 42.06
N SER A 284 -30.98 7.36 43.22
CA SER A 284 -32.32 6.83 43.48
C SER A 284 -33.08 7.83 44.33
N GLU A 285 -34.40 7.90 44.20
CA GLU A 285 -35.22 8.71 45.09
C GLU A 285 -35.12 8.21 46.52
N ASP A 286 -35.16 6.88 46.71
CA ASP A 286 -35.00 6.20 47.98
C ASP A 286 -33.74 5.32 47.97
N ASN A 287 -32.92 5.48 48.99
CA ASN A 287 -31.71 4.68 49.20
C ASN A 287 -31.97 3.17 49.47
N SER A 288 -33.22 2.77 49.55
CA SER A 288 -33.62 1.35 49.69
C SER A 288 -33.70 0.62 48.35
N ASN A 289 -33.61 1.31 47.23
CA ASN A 289 -33.64 0.73 45.93
C ASN A 289 -32.38 -0.16 45.66
N TYR A 290 -32.59 -1.32 45.06
CA TYR A 290 -31.53 -2.26 44.74
C TYR A 290 -31.07 -2.06 43.29
N ILE A 291 -29.81 -1.75 43.13
CA ILE A 291 -29.15 -1.77 41.84
C ILE A 291 -28.66 -3.18 41.56
N GLN A 292 -29.03 -3.73 40.41
CA GLN A 292 -28.75 -5.11 40.10
C GLN A 292 -27.37 -5.30 39.49
N GLY A 293 -26.57 -6.17 40.12
CA GLY A 293 -25.32 -6.69 39.58
C GLY A 293 -25.40 -8.20 39.33
N SER A 294 -24.50 -8.70 38.50
CA SER A 294 -24.32 -10.13 38.26
C SER A 294 -22.95 -10.40 37.67
N SER A 295 -22.25 -11.41 38.16
CA SER A 295 -20.99 -11.90 37.61
C SER A 295 -21.20 -12.81 36.38
N VAL A 296 -22.44 -13.11 36.01
CA VAL A 296 -22.77 -14.01 34.89
C VAL A 296 -23.40 -13.26 33.71
N THR A 297 -24.24 -12.26 33.98
CA THR A 297 -24.96 -11.50 32.96
C THR A 297 -24.78 -10.00 33.19
N SER A 298 -24.69 -9.21 32.09
CA SER A 298 -24.60 -7.75 32.19
C SER A 298 -25.99 -7.16 32.45
N ARG A 299 -26.30 -6.85 33.72
CA ARG A 299 -27.53 -6.17 34.16
C ARG A 299 -27.33 -4.66 34.22
N THR A 300 -26.52 -4.20 35.16
CA THR A 300 -25.99 -2.84 35.15
C THR A 300 -24.61 -2.88 34.55
N TYR A 301 -24.42 -2.13 33.45
CA TYR A 301 -23.18 -2.20 32.65
C TYR A 301 -22.83 -0.86 32.03
N MET A 302 -21.57 -0.74 31.67
CA MET A 302 -20.97 0.36 30.89
C MET A 302 -20.35 -0.20 29.62
N MET A 303 -20.54 0.50 28.49
CA MET A 303 -19.88 0.17 27.22
C MET A 303 -19.14 1.40 26.71
N PHE A 304 -18.01 1.12 26.09
CA PHE A 304 -17.14 2.13 25.49
C PHE A 304 -16.75 1.67 24.09
N THR A 305 -16.95 2.53 23.10
CA THR A 305 -16.57 2.24 21.72
C THR A 305 -15.90 3.46 21.12
N ARG A 306 -14.67 3.31 20.68
CA ARG A 306 -13.97 4.36 19.94
C ARG A 306 -14.46 4.37 18.50
N LEU A 307 -15.02 5.48 18.06
CA LEU A 307 -15.61 5.63 16.72
C LEU A 307 -14.58 6.09 15.69
N GLY A 308 -13.57 6.85 16.12
CA GLY A 308 -12.57 7.42 15.22
C GLY A 308 -11.63 8.40 15.94
N ASP A 309 -10.83 9.10 15.17
CA ASP A 309 -9.92 10.13 15.67
C ASP A 309 -10.67 11.43 16.04
N THR A 310 -10.03 12.28 16.84
CA THR A 310 -10.54 13.61 17.24
C THR A 310 -10.43 14.59 16.09
#